data_bf4edff4d8a53c193520dc9937402ede
#
_entry.id   bf4edff4d8a53c193520dc9937402ede
#
_cell.length_a   1.000
_cell.length_b   1.000
_cell.length_c   1.000
_cell.angle_alpha   90.00
_cell.angle_beta   90.00
_cell.angle_gamma   90.00
#
_symmetry.space_group_name_H-M   'P 1'
#
loop_
_entity.id
_entity.type
_entity.pdbx_description
1 polymer ?
#
loop_
_entity_poly.entity_id
_entity_poly.type
_entity_poly.pdbx_seq_one_letter_code
_entity_poly.pdbx_strand_id
1 'polypeptide(L)'
;MGELALVGRETELAELEAGLRGAVEHGAAFLITGPPGIGKTSLLNAVAAEARSRGYNTLAVTGLEGEAEFPYAGLHQLLQTVMASVDKLAPPQKAALLTALGMTAGQAPDAFLVGLATLNLAHAHGIYSRSGESTKGW
;
A
#
# COMPACT_ATOMS: atom_id res chain seq x y z
N MET A 1 -12.57 -21.35 -9.10
CA MET A 1 -12.46 -20.01 -8.49
C MET A 1 -13.61 -19.89 -7.53
N GLY A 2 -13.33 -20.08 -6.25
CA GLY A 2 -14.34 -19.90 -5.22
C GLY A 2 -14.72 -18.43 -5.14
N GLU A 3 -15.89 -18.10 -5.59
CA GLU A 3 -16.61 -16.90 -5.23
C GLU A 3 -16.71 -16.92 -3.70
N LEU A 4 -15.85 -16.17 -3.03
CA LEU A 4 -16.04 -15.89 -1.61
C LEU A 4 -17.29 -15.03 -1.54
N ALA A 5 -18.44 -15.67 -1.50
CA ALA A 5 -19.72 -15.02 -1.23
C ALA A 5 -19.63 -14.48 0.20
N LEU A 6 -19.16 -13.25 0.34
CA LEU A 6 -19.21 -12.48 1.58
C LEU A 6 -20.68 -12.06 1.79
N VAL A 7 -21.45 -12.97 2.38
CA VAL A 7 -22.86 -12.73 2.66
C VAL A 7 -23.04 -11.49 3.52
N GLY A 8 -23.87 -10.56 3.07
CA GLY A 8 -24.16 -9.32 3.79
C GLY A 8 -23.11 -8.22 3.66
N ARG A 9 -22.23 -8.29 2.64
CA ARG A 9 -21.18 -7.29 2.35
C ARG A 9 -21.26 -6.72 0.94
N GLU A 10 -22.41 -6.85 0.30
CA GLU A 10 -22.61 -6.44 -1.08
C GLU A 10 -22.37 -4.94 -1.28
N THR A 11 -22.76 -4.13 -0.30
CA THR A 11 -22.56 -2.66 -0.36
C THR A 11 -21.09 -2.30 -0.31
N GLU A 12 -20.36 -2.85 0.66
CA GLU A 12 -18.93 -2.61 0.82
C GLU A 12 -18.11 -3.12 -0.38
N LEU A 13 -18.47 -4.29 -0.92
CA LEU A 13 -17.85 -4.81 -2.13
C LEU A 13 -18.10 -3.91 -3.33
N ALA A 14 -19.33 -3.39 -3.49
CA ALA A 14 -19.66 -2.46 -4.57
C ALA A 14 -18.87 -1.15 -4.47
N GLU A 15 -18.69 -0.61 -3.28
CA GLU A 15 -17.87 0.59 -3.04
C GLU A 15 -16.40 0.34 -3.38
N LEU A 16 -15.85 -0.79 -2.96
CA LEU A 16 -14.47 -1.18 -3.26
C LEU A 16 -14.25 -1.40 -4.75
N GLU A 17 -15.19 -2.06 -5.43
CA GLU A 17 -15.13 -2.23 -6.89
C GLU A 17 -15.23 -0.90 -7.65
N ALA A 18 -16.07 0.02 -7.18
CA ALA A 18 -16.15 1.37 -7.76
C ALA A 18 -14.81 2.12 -7.59
N GLY A 19 -14.17 2.01 -6.43
CA GLY A 19 -12.84 2.56 -6.18
C GLY A 19 -11.78 1.96 -7.07
N LEU A 20 -11.80 0.64 -7.29
CA LEU A 20 -10.87 -0.04 -8.20
C LEU A 20 -11.05 0.43 -9.66
N ARG A 21 -12.27 0.66 -10.11
CA ARG A 21 -12.52 1.23 -11.44
C ARG A 21 -11.90 2.61 -11.61
N GLY A 22 -11.97 3.45 -10.57
CA GLY A 22 -11.36 4.79 -10.56
C GLY A 22 -9.84 4.78 -10.40
N ALA A 23 -9.26 3.67 -9.94
CA ALA A 23 -7.83 3.56 -9.65
C ALA A 23 -6.94 3.51 -10.91
N VAL A 24 -7.52 3.37 -12.09
CA VAL A 24 -6.78 3.21 -13.37
C VAL A 24 -5.82 4.38 -13.62
N GLU A 25 -6.21 5.59 -13.26
CA GLU A 25 -5.45 6.81 -13.55
C GLU A 25 -4.53 7.24 -12.39
N HIS A 26 -4.97 7.05 -11.15
CA HIS A 26 -4.32 7.66 -9.98
C HIS A 26 -3.99 6.68 -8.86
N GLY A 27 -4.28 5.40 -9.04
CA GLY A 27 -4.23 4.43 -7.96
C GLY A 27 -5.41 4.61 -6.99
N ALA A 28 -5.47 3.73 -5.99
CA ALA A 28 -6.44 3.86 -4.89
C ALA A 28 -5.84 3.34 -3.59
N ALA A 29 -6.30 3.90 -2.47
CA ALA A 29 -6.02 3.40 -1.14
C ALA A 29 -7.35 3.12 -0.43
N PHE A 30 -7.42 1.97 0.23
CA PHE A 30 -8.59 1.55 1.00
C PHE A 30 -8.19 1.31 2.45
N LEU A 31 -8.93 1.92 3.36
CA LEU A 31 -8.81 1.67 4.79
C LEU A 31 -10.06 0.94 5.26
N ILE A 32 -9.89 -0.29 5.75
CA ILE A 32 -10.97 -1.10 6.29
C ILE A 32 -10.85 -1.10 7.81
N THR A 33 -11.86 -0.56 8.48
CA THR A 33 -11.92 -0.46 9.92
C THR A 33 -13.15 -1.17 10.46
N GLY A 34 -13.09 -1.58 11.71
CA GLY A 34 -14.22 -2.22 12.38
C GLY A 34 -13.78 -3.09 13.56
N PRO A 35 -14.74 -3.56 14.38
CA PRO A 35 -14.41 -4.41 15.51
C PRO A 35 -13.82 -5.76 15.09
N PRO A 36 -13.10 -6.45 16.00
CA PRO A 36 -12.58 -7.80 15.74
C PRO A 36 -13.67 -8.78 15.31
N GLY A 37 -13.37 -9.65 14.37
CA GLY A 37 -14.28 -10.71 13.92
C GLY A 37 -15.38 -10.29 12.96
N ILE A 38 -15.44 -9.02 12.53
CA ILE A 38 -16.47 -8.52 11.61
C ILE A 38 -16.22 -8.89 10.12
N GLY A 39 -15.10 -9.55 9.81
CA GLY A 39 -14.79 -9.97 8.45
C GLY A 39 -13.91 -9.00 7.65
N LYS A 40 -13.17 -8.10 8.32
CA LYS A 40 -12.27 -7.15 7.66
C LYS A 40 -11.22 -7.82 6.78
N THR A 41 -10.60 -8.88 7.29
CA THR A 41 -9.57 -9.63 6.56
C THR A 41 -10.12 -10.31 5.31
N SER A 42 -11.32 -10.88 5.40
CA SER A 42 -11.99 -11.50 4.26
C SER A 42 -12.32 -10.47 3.17
N LEU A 43 -12.77 -9.29 3.57
CA LEU A 43 -13.07 -8.19 2.65
C LEU A 43 -11.78 -7.65 2.00
N LEU A 44 -10.73 -7.48 2.78
CA LEU A 44 -9.41 -7.04 2.28
C LEU A 44 -8.84 -8.05 1.27
N ASN A 45 -8.92 -9.33 1.58
CA ASN A 45 -8.46 -10.39 0.69
C ASN A 45 -9.26 -10.44 -0.62
N ALA A 46 -10.58 -10.24 -0.55
CA ALA A 46 -11.43 -10.22 -1.73
C ALA A 46 -11.09 -9.04 -2.65
N VAL A 47 -10.94 -7.83 -2.12
CA VAL A 47 -10.58 -6.65 -2.92
C VAL A 47 -9.16 -6.75 -3.48
N ALA A 48 -8.22 -7.30 -2.71
CA ALA A 48 -6.86 -7.53 -3.20
C ALA A 48 -6.81 -8.57 -4.33
N ALA A 49 -7.58 -9.64 -4.24
CA ALA A 49 -7.69 -10.64 -5.29
C ALA A 49 -8.29 -10.04 -6.56
N GLU A 50 -9.36 -9.26 -6.44
CA GLU A 50 -9.98 -8.57 -7.57
C GLU A 50 -9.03 -7.56 -8.23
N ALA A 51 -8.30 -6.78 -7.44
CA ALA A 51 -7.30 -5.85 -7.95
C ALA A 51 -6.21 -6.58 -8.75
N ARG A 52 -5.68 -7.68 -8.22
CA ARG A 52 -4.68 -8.49 -8.92
C ARG A 52 -5.22 -9.11 -10.21
N SER A 53 -6.46 -9.58 -10.21
CA SER A 53 -7.10 -10.14 -11.40
C SER A 53 -7.23 -9.11 -12.53
N ARG A 54 -7.34 -7.82 -12.16
CA ARG A 54 -7.36 -6.69 -13.10
C ARG A 54 -5.96 -6.20 -13.49
N GLY A 55 -4.90 -6.83 -12.99
CA GLY A 55 -3.52 -6.48 -13.30
C GLY A 55 -2.94 -5.34 -12.46
N TYR A 56 -3.54 -5.01 -11.30
CA TYR A 56 -2.98 -4.02 -10.38
C TYR A 56 -1.90 -4.63 -9.50
N ASN A 57 -0.84 -3.87 -9.26
CA ASN A 57 0.08 -4.14 -8.16
C ASN A 57 -0.57 -3.72 -6.85
N THR A 58 -0.60 -4.60 -5.88
CA THR A 58 -1.27 -4.36 -4.60
C THR A 58 -0.30 -4.46 -3.43
N LEU A 59 -0.40 -3.50 -2.52
CA LEU A 59 0.22 -3.56 -1.21
C LEU A 59 -0.89 -3.63 -0.16
N ALA A 60 -0.72 -4.49 0.82
CA ALA A 60 -1.65 -4.60 1.94
C ALA A 60 -0.88 -4.67 3.25
N VAL A 61 -1.44 -4.05 4.27
CA VAL A 61 -0.90 -4.06 5.63
C VAL A 61 -2.06 -4.17 6.62
N THR A 62 -1.83 -4.86 7.72
CA THR A 62 -2.77 -4.93 8.83
C THR A 62 -2.13 -4.29 10.06
N GLY A 63 -2.80 -3.29 10.64
CA GLY A 63 -2.36 -2.66 11.88
C GLY A 63 -2.48 -3.64 13.05
N LEU A 64 -1.46 -3.68 13.89
CA LEU A 64 -1.43 -4.46 15.11
C LEU A 64 -1.41 -3.53 16.32
N GLU A 65 -2.19 -3.84 17.37
CA GLU A 65 -2.21 -3.03 18.59
C GLU A 65 -0.82 -2.87 19.23
N GLY A 66 -0.01 -3.92 19.20
CA GLY A 66 1.37 -3.89 19.72
C GLY A 66 2.32 -2.98 18.96
N GLU A 67 1.95 -2.51 17.78
CA GLU A 67 2.75 -1.59 16.94
C GLU A 67 2.29 -0.14 17.06
N ALA A 68 1.23 0.16 17.81
CA ALA A 68 0.65 1.50 17.92
C ALA A 68 1.64 2.55 18.45
N GLU A 69 2.63 2.16 19.23
CA GLU A 69 3.67 3.03 19.78
C GLU A 69 4.89 3.19 18.86
N PHE A 70 4.96 2.43 17.77
CA PHE A 70 6.08 2.51 16.83
C PHE A 70 5.72 3.38 15.64
N PRO A 71 6.31 4.58 15.52
CA PRO A 71 6.10 5.42 14.34
C PRO A 71 6.46 4.65 13.07
N TYR A 72 5.63 4.78 12.06
CA TYR A 72 5.84 4.18 10.74
C TYR A 72 5.90 2.65 10.66
N ALA A 73 5.49 1.90 11.70
CA ALA A 73 5.49 0.43 11.65
C ALA A 73 4.65 -0.12 10.49
N GLY A 74 3.44 0.42 10.29
CA GLY A 74 2.58 0.07 9.16
C GLY A 74 3.21 0.42 7.81
N LEU A 75 3.88 1.57 7.73
CA LEU A 75 4.60 1.98 6.52
C LEU A 75 5.77 1.03 6.23
N HIS A 76 6.52 0.63 7.25
CA HIS A 76 7.61 -0.34 7.12
C HIS A 76 7.10 -1.66 6.52
N GLN A 77 6.04 -2.21 7.08
CA GLN A 77 5.43 -3.44 6.54
C GLN A 77 4.99 -3.27 5.08
N LEU A 78 4.32 -2.16 4.78
CA LEU A 78 3.81 -1.87 3.45
C LEU A 78 4.94 -1.79 2.42
N LEU A 79 6.05 -1.18 2.78
CA LEU A 79 7.16 -0.91 1.86
C LEU A 79 8.18 -2.05 1.75
N GLN A 80 8.11 -3.10 2.58
CA GLN A 80 9.08 -4.21 2.53
C GLN A 80 9.28 -4.78 1.12
N THR A 81 8.20 -4.93 0.37
CA THR A 81 8.25 -5.51 -0.98
C THR A 81 8.87 -4.59 -2.03
N VAL A 82 8.91 -3.28 -1.76
CA VAL A 82 9.39 -2.26 -2.69
C VAL A 82 10.76 -1.69 -2.31
N MET A 83 11.29 -2.08 -1.15
CA MET A 83 12.58 -1.59 -0.65
C MET A 83 13.76 -1.89 -1.59
N ALA A 84 13.64 -2.89 -2.45
CA ALA A 84 14.65 -3.17 -3.48
C ALA A 84 14.87 -1.97 -4.44
N SER A 85 13.90 -1.08 -4.55
CA SER A 85 13.98 0.13 -5.39
C SER A 85 14.43 1.38 -4.63
N VAL A 86 14.78 1.27 -3.34
CA VAL A 86 15.13 2.44 -2.49
C VAL A 86 16.34 3.22 -3.02
N ASP A 87 17.26 2.57 -3.70
CA ASP A 87 18.44 3.21 -4.29
C ASP A 87 18.11 4.13 -5.49
N LYS A 88 16.89 4.02 -6.02
CA LYS A 88 16.40 4.93 -7.07
C LYS A 88 15.93 6.28 -6.53
N LEU A 89 15.78 6.42 -5.21
CA LEU A 89 15.38 7.68 -4.58
C LEU A 89 16.54 8.68 -4.58
N ALA A 90 16.18 9.97 -4.63
CA ALA A 90 17.13 11.04 -4.37
C ALA A 90 17.73 10.90 -2.96
N PRO A 91 19.03 11.21 -2.74
CA PRO A 91 19.69 10.98 -1.45
C PRO A 91 18.96 11.52 -0.22
N PRO A 92 18.40 12.74 -0.21
CA PRO A 92 17.66 13.27 0.93
C PRO A 92 16.39 12.46 1.23
N GLN A 93 15.67 12.01 0.21
CA GLN A 93 14.45 11.21 0.33
C GLN A 93 14.79 9.82 0.88
N LYS A 94 15.82 9.17 0.33
CA LYS A 94 16.30 7.89 0.81
C LYS A 94 16.70 7.97 2.28
N ALA A 95 17.49 8.98 2.67
CA ALA A 95 17.94 9.17 4.04
C ALA A 95 16.76 9.36 5.00
N ALA A 96 15.78 10.21 4.65
CA ALA A 96 14.60 10.45 5.46
C ALA A 96 13.76 9.17 5.63
N LEU A 97 13.54 8.42 4.56
CA LEU A 97 12.77 7.18 4.61
C LEU A 97 13.47 6.12 5.46
N LEU A 98 14.75 5.87 5.25
CA LEU A 98 15.51 4.87 6.02
C LEU A 98 15.55 5.21 7.50
N THR A 99 15.68 6.49 7.85
CA THR A 99 15.64 6.94 9.25
C THR A 99 14.24 6.77 9.85
N ALA A 100 13.18 7.13 9.11
CA ALA A 100 11.79 6.93 9.55
C ALA A 100 11.47 5.45 9.82
N LEU A 101 12.00 4.55 9.01
CA LEU A 101 11.82 3.11 9.15
C LEU A 101 12.76 2.47 10.18
N GLY A 102 13.60 3.27 10.86
CA GLY A 102 14.55 2.77 11.87
C GLY A 102 15.72 1.96 11.29
N MET A 103 15.96 2.03 10.00
CA MET A 103 17.03 1.29 9.31
C MET A 103 18.38 2.02 9.38
N THR A 104 18.36 3.32 9.63
CA THR A 104 19.55 4.15 9.89
C THR A 104 19.32 5.05 11.10
N ALA A 105 20.40 5.35 11.82
CA ALA A 105 20.35 6.30 12.92
C ALA A 105 20.25 7.74 12.40
N GLY A 106 19.57 8.60 13.13
CA GLY A 106 19.44 10.01 12.80
C GLY A 106 18.34 10.70 13.59
N GLN A 107 18.16 11.99 13.36
CA GLN A 107 17.06 12.75 13.94
C GLN A 107 15.74 12.36 13.26
N ALA A 108 14.63 12.58 13.96
CA ALA A 108 13.30 12.35 13.39
C ALA A 108 13.17 13.10 12.05
N PRO A 109 12.88 12.40 10.95
CA PRO A 109 12.82 13.00 9.63
C PRO A 109 11.57 13.85 9.47
N ASP A 110 11.61 14.81 8.54
CA ASP A 110 10.44 15.57 8.15
C ASP A 110 9.38 14.66 7.53
N ALA A 111 8.15 14.71 8.04
CA ALA A 111 7.05 13.86 7.60
C ALA A 111 6.69 14.08 6.11
N PHE A 112 6.83 15.31 5.61
CA PHE A 112 6.61 15.60 4.20
C PHE A 112 7.63 14.89 3.32
N LEU A 113 8.90 14.91 3.73
CA LEU A 113 9.98 14.26 2.98
C LEU A 113 9.82 12.73 2.99
N VAL A 114 9.37 12.15 4.11
CA VAL A 114 9.03 10.71 4.20
C VAL A 114 7.87 10.37 3.26
N GLY A 115 6.82 11.19 3.23
CA GLY A 115 5.69 11.02 2.33
C GLY A 115 6.09 11.08 0.86
N LEU A 116 6.91 12.07 0.49
CA LEU A 116 7.44 12.22 -0.86
C LEU A 116 8.32 11.02 -1.26
N ALA A 117 9.18 10.57 -0.36
CA ALA A 117 10.00 9.38 -0.58
C ALA A 117 9.14 8.14 -0.81
N THR A 118 8.08 7.97 -0.03
CA THR A 118 7.13 6.86 -0.15
C THR A 118 6.45 6.86 -1.52
N LEU A 119 5.94 8.00 -1.96
CA LEU A 119 5.32 8.15 -3.28
C LEU A 119 6.30 7.84 -4.41
N ASN A 120 7.51 8.38 -4.34
CA ASN A 120 8.52 8.15 -5.37
C ASN A 120 9.02 6.71 -5.38
N LEU A 121 9.11 6.05 -4.23
CA LEU A 121 9.46 4.63 -4.15
C LEU A 121 8.38 3.75 -4.76
N ALA A 122 7.12 4.02 -4.45
CA ALA A 122 5.99 3.31 -5.02
C ALA A 122 5.93 3.48 -6.54
N HIS A 123 6.18 4.69 -7.04
CA HIS A 123 6.25 4.99 -8.46
C HIS A 123 7.44 4.26 -9.14
N ALA A 124 8.63 4.32 -8.55
CA ALA A 124 9.82 3.65 -9.07
C ALA A 124 9.67 2.12 -9.13
N HIS A 125 8.84 1.54 -8.25
CA HIS A 125 8.52 0.12 -8.25
C HIS A 125 7.36 -0.25 -9.19
N GLY A 126 6.72 0.72 -9.82
CA GLY A 126 5.61 0.49 -10.75
C GLY A 126 4.28 0.16 -10.08
N ILE A 127 4.08 0.56 -8.82
CA ILE A 127 2.82 0.31 -8.09
C ILE A 127 1.65 1.04 -8.74
N TYR A 128 1.90 2.16 -9.39
CA TYR A 128 0.92 2.95 -10.11
C TYR A 128 0.74 2.52 -11.57
N SER A 129 1.48 1.51 -12.04
CA SER A 129 1.33 0.95 -13.38
C SER A 129 0.64 -0.41 -13.32
N ARG A 130 -0.15 -0.72 -14.34
CA ARG A 130 -0.70 -2.06 -14.50
C ARG A 130 0.43 -3.06 -14.74
N SER A 131 0.31 -4.26 -14.17
CA SER A 131 1.22 -5.36 -14.47
C SER A 131 1.17 -5.64 -15.98
N GLY A 132 2.28 -5.42 -16.68
CA GLY A 132 2.36 -5.63 -18.13
C GLY A 132 2.43 -4.35 -18.98
N GLU A 133 2.20 -3.17 -18.42
CA GLU A 133 2.56 -1.92 -19.08
C GLU A 133 4.04 -1.64 -18.81
N SER A 134 4.85 -1.81 -19.83
CA SER A 134 6.25 -1.39 -19.80
C SER A 134 6.29 0.12 -19.55
N THR A 135 6.77 0.52 -18.39
CA THR A 135 7.15 1.91 -18.15
C THR A 135 8.27 2.25 -19.13
N LYS A 136 7.92 2.80 -20.29
CA LYS A 136 8.90 3.50 -21.12
C LYS A 136 9.37 4.69 -20.29
N GLY A 137 10.66 4.65 -19.97
CA GLY A 137 11.31 5.60 -19.09
C GLY A 137 11.08 7.06 -19.48
N TRP A 138 11.02 7.87 -18.46
CA TRP A 138 11.24 9.31 -18.51
C TRP A 138 12.74 9.59 -18.48
#